data_6fdb9f28e8d180efff5fd320b553e320
#
_entry.id   6fdb9f28e8d180efff5fd320b553e320
#
_cell.length_a   1.000
_cell.length_b   1.000
_cell.length_c   1.000
_cell.angle_alpha   90.00
_cell.angle_beta   90.00
_cell.angle_gamma   90.00
#
_symmetry.space_group_name_H-M   'P 1'
#
loop_
_entity.id
_entity.type
_entity.pdbx_description
1 polymer ?
#
loop_
_entity_poly.entity_id
_entity_poly.type
_entity_poly.pdbx_seq_one_letter_code
_entity_poly.pdbx_strand_id
1 'polypeptide(L)'
;MTNIIVAFPKQDTARNIKKILMQNGHHVDAVCTTGAQALQNANELDGGVMVCGYRFADMMYTELHEYLPPQFEMLLVASPGNCGERDVENLVCLSTPLKINELLQTVEMMEYMITRRRKKARQKPKERSEEEMNLISEAKALLMERNNLTEEEAHRYMQKRSMDNGTGLT
;
A
#
# COMPACT_ATOMS: atom_id res chain seq x y z
N MET A 1 10.76 -6.56 -6.01
CA MET A 1 10.25 -5.96 -7.26
C MET A 1 8.83 -5.46 -7.07
N THR A 2 8.55 -4.27 -7.56
CA THR A 2 7.21 -3.70 -7.44
C THR A 2 6.32 -4.23 -8.56
N ASN A 3 5.11 -4.63 -8.23
CA ASN A 3 4.14 -5.09 -9.21
C ASN A 3 3.59 -3.90 -10.00
N ILE A 4 3.36 -4.09 -11.30
CA ILE A 4 2.75 -3.06 -12.14
C ILE A 4 1.56 -3.66 -12.88
N ILE A 5 0.43 -2.98 -12.79
CA ILE A 5 -0.78 -3.30 -13.55
C ILE A 5 -1.02 -2.16 -14.54
N VAL A 6 -1.24 -2.51 -15.80
CA VAL A 6 -1.59 -1.55 -16.85
C VAL A 6 -3.05 -1.76 -17.23
N ALA A 7 -3.88 -0.73 -17.05
CA ALA A 7 -5.31 -0.81 -17.30
C ALA A 7 -5.78 0.37 -18.16
N PHE A 8 -6.16 0.08 -19.40
CA PHE A 8 -6.69 1.08 -20.33
C PHE A 8 -7.86 0.50 -21.12
N PRO A 9 -8.88 1.31 -21.43
CA PRO A 9 -10.04 0.82 -22.18
C PRO A 9 -9.68 0.38 -23.60
N LYS A 10 -8.63 0.97 -24.17
CA LYS A 10 -8.09 0.57 -25.47
C LYS A 10 -6.93 -0.41 -25.28
N GLN A 11 -7.08 -1.60 -25.81
CA GLN A 11 -6.06 -2.65 -25.71
C GLN A 11 -4.72 -2.23 -26.31
N ASP A 12 -4.74 -1.51 -27.43
CA ASP A 12 -3.54 -1.02 -28.10
C ASP A 12 -2.74 -0.06 -27.19
N THR A 13 -3.42 0.84 -26.51
CA THR A 13 -2.79 1.76 -25.53
C THR A 13 -2.17 0.99 -24.38
N ALA A 14 -2.89 0.04 -23.82
CA ALA A 14 -2.38 -0.80 -22.74
C ALA A 14 -1.14 -1.59 -23.15
N ARG A 15 -1.16 -2.18 -24.32
CA ARG A 15 -0.01 -2.94 -24.86
C ARG A 15 1.20 -2.05 -25.12
N ASN A 16 1.00 -0.85 -25.65
CA ASN A 16 2.08 0.10 -25.91
C ASN A 16 2.76 0.52 -24.60
N ILE A 17 1.99 0.83 -23.57
CA ILE A 17 2.53 1.20 -22.27
C ILE A 17 3.26 0.02 -21.62
N LYS A 18 2.70 -1.17 -21.68
CA LYS A 18 3.38 -2.39 -21.24
C LYS A 18 4.72 -2.57 -21.93
N LYS A 19 4.76 -2.43 -23.25
CA LYS A 19 5.97 -2.56 -24.05
C LYS A 19 7.04 -1.55 -23.63
N ILE A 20 6.66 -0.29 -23.45
CA ILE A 20 7.56 0.79 -23.01
C ILE A 20 8.15 0.46 -21.65
N LEU A 21 7.35 0.05 -20.70
CA LEU A 21 7.79 -0.29 -19.34
C LEU A 21 8.74 -1.50 -19.36
N MET A 22 8.39 -2.55 -20.08
CA MET A 22 9.23 -3.75 -20.16
C MET A 22 10.57 -3.50 -20.85
N GLN A 23 10.61 -2.67 -21.88
CA GLN A 23 11.85 -2.30 -22.57
C GLN A 23 12.80 -1.48 -21.67
N ASN A 24 12.28 -0.85 -20.64
CA ASN A 24 13.06 -0.05 -19.71
C ASN A 24 13.31 -0.73 -18.35
N GLY A 25 13.15 -2.04 -18.29
CA GLY A 25 13.49 -2.84 -17.11
C GLY A 25 12.39 -2.97 -16.07
N HIS A 26 11.18 -2.50 -16.36
CA HIS A 26 10.02 -2.64 -15.46
C HIS A 26 9.23 -3.91 -15.83
N HIS A 27 8.83 -4.66 -14.81
CA HIS A 27 8.00 -5.84 -15.00
C HIS A 27 6.52 -5.48 -14.89
N VAL A 28 5.73 -5.84 -15.89
CA VAL A 28 4.26 -5.64 -15.88
C VAL A 28 3.58 -6.97 -15.60
N ASP A 29 2.88 -7.04 -14.48
CA ASP A 29 2.24 -8.28 -14.02
C ASP A 29 0.91 -8.57 -14.71
N ALA A 30 0.17 -7.52 -15.08
CA ALA A 30 -1.12 -7.68 -15.72
C ALA A 30 -1.43 -6.53 -16.67
N VAL A 31 -2.18 -6.83 -17.72
CA VAL A 31 -2.75 -5.85 -18.66
C VAL A 31 -4.25 -6.05 -18.69
N CYS A 32 -5.00 -4.99 -18.41
CA CYS A 32 -6.44 -5.04 -18.29
C CYS A 32 -7.11 -4.01 -19.20
N THR A 33 -8.33 -4.27 -19.62
CA THR A 33 -9.13 -3.35 -20.43
C THR A 33 -10.37 -2.87 -19.69
N THR A 34 -10.66 -3.44 -18.53
CA THR A 34 -11.78 -3.03 -17.66
C THR A 34 -11.29 -2.77 -16.24
N GLY A 35 -12.05 -1.95 -15.52
CA GLY A 35 -11.76 -1.68 -14.11
C GLY A 35 -11.92 -2.92 -13.23
N ALA A 36 -12.91 -3.76 -13.52
CA ALA A 36 -13.12 -5.00 -12.79
C ALA A 36 -11.93 -5.95 -12.88
N GLN A 37 -11.35 -6.11 -14.07
CA GLN A 37 -10.13 -6.92 -14.27
C GLN A 37 -8.95 -6.32 -13.49
N ALA A 38 -8.80 -5.01 -13.54
CA ALA A 38 -7.73 -4.32 -12.81
C ALA A 38 -7.84 -4.55 -11.31
N LEU A 39 -9.03 -4.44 -10.73
CA LEU A 39 -9.26 -4.68 -9.31
C LEU A 39 -9.04 -6.14 -8.92
N GLN A 40 -9.44 -7.08 -9.75
CA GLN A 40 -9.20 -8.50 -9.51
C GLN A 40 -7.72 -8.80 -9.43
N ASN A 41 -6.93 -8.31 -10.38
CA ASN A 41 -5.49 -8.47 -10.38
C ASN A 41 -4.82 -7.76 -9.19
N ALA A 42 -5.30 -6.57 -8.84
CA ALA A 42 -4.80 -5.84 -7.68
C ALA A 42 -5.01 -6.60 -6.36
N ASN A 43 -6.15 -7.26 -6.21
CA ASN A 43 -6.45 -8.08 -5.02
C ASN A 43 -5.59 -9.33 -4.92
N GLU A 44 -5.10 -9.85 -6.04
CA GLU A 44 -4.20 -11.01 -6.09
C GLU A 44 -2.73 -10.65 -5.81
N LEU A 45 -2.39 -9.37 -5.90
CA LEU A 45 -1.03 -8.87 -5.70
C LEU A 45 -0.91 -8.13 -4.36
N ASP A 46 0.29 -8.09 -3.81
CA ASP A 46 0.58 -7.48 -2.50
C ASP A 46 0.79 -5.95 -2.54
N GLY A 47 0.45 -5.33 -3.62
CA GLY A 47 0.64 -3.91 -3.82
C GLY A 47 1.50 -3.60 -5.04
N GLY A 48 1.58 -2.35 -5.41
CA GLY A 48 2.35 -1.89 -6.55
C GLY A 48 1.83 -0.60 -7.17
N VAL A 49 2.05 -0.45 -8.46
CA VAL A 49 1.61 0.71 -9.24
C VAL A 49 0.55 0.27 -10.25
N MET A 50 -0.56 1.00 -10.30
CA MET A 50 -1.58 0.82 -11.33
C MET A 50 -1.53 1.99 -12.31
N VAL A 51 -1.11 1.73 -13.52
CA VAL A 51 -1.14 2.73 -14.61
C VAL A 51 -2.47 2.58 -15.33
N CYS A 52 -3.32 3.57 -15.27
CA CYS A 52 -4.69 3.47 -15.78
C CYS A 52 -5.15 4.68 -16.58
N GLY A 53 -6.18 4.48 -17.39
CA GLY A 53 -6.87 5.53 -18.12
C GLY A 53 -7.97 6.20 -17.29
N TYR A 54 -8.50 7.29 -17.79
CA TYR A 54 -9.50 8.11 -17.11
C TYR A 54 -10.85 7.40 -16.96
N ARG A 55 -11.29 6.68 -17.99
CA ARG A 55 -12.60 6.06 -18.02
C ARG A 55 -12.55 4.67 -18.66
N PHE A 56 -13.23 3.74 -18.04
CA PHE A 56 -13.44 2.38 -18.56
C PHE A 56 -14.91 2.19 -18.97
N ALA A 57 -15.20 1.11 -19.68
CA ALA A 57 -16.56 0.78 -20.06
C ALA A 57 -17.47 0.49 -18.84
N ASP A 58 -16.88 -0.05 -17.78
CA ASP A 58 -17.59 -0.47 -16.56
C ASP A 58 -17.47 0.52 -15.40
N MET A 59 -16.45 1.39 -15.38
CA MET A 59 -16.28 2.36 -14.31
C MET A 59 -15.33 3.50 -14.72
N MET A 60 -15.32 4.56 -13.92
CA MET A 60 -14.35 5.65 -14.03
C MET A 60 -13.15 5.39 -13.10
N TYR A 61 -12.05 6.11 -13.34
CA TYR A 61 -10.84 6.00 -12.49
C TYR A 61 -11.13 6.30 -11.02
N THR A 62 -12.09 7.16 -10.71
CA THR A 62 -12.49 7.50 -9.35
C THR A 62 -13.04 6.29 -8.59
N GLU A 63 -13.90 5.52 -9.24
CA GLU A 63 -14.43 4.28 -8.67
C GLU A 63 -13.32 3.23 -8.52
N LEU A 64 -12.48 3.10 -9.53
CA LEU A 64 -11.34 2.20 -9.50
C LEU A 64 -10.40 2.54 -8.33
N HIS A 65 -10.10 3.82 -8.13
CA HIS A 65 -9.26 4.29 -7.03
C HIS A 65 -9.91 4.01 -5.65
N GLU A 66 -11.22 4.19 -5.56
CA GLU A 66 -11.97 3.95 -4.32
C GLU A 66 -11.89 2.48 -3.87
N TYR A 67 -11.97 1.55 -4.81
CA TYR A 67 -11.90 0.12 -4.53
C TYR A 67 -10.48 -0.46 -4.57
N LEU A 68 -9.50 0.33 -5.00
CA LEU A 68 -8.11 -0.12 -5.09
C LEU A 68 -7.54 -0.40 -3.70
N PRO A 69 -6.86 -1.54 -3.50
CA PRO A 69 -6.19 -1.81 -2.22
C PRO A 69 -5.23 -0.67 -1.82
N PRO A 70 -5.12 -0.34 -0.54
CA PRO A 70 -4.29 0.79 -0.08
C PRO A 70 -2.80 0.61 -0.33
N GLN A 71 -2.35 -0.60 -0.62
CA GLN A 71 -0.97 -0.91 -0.97
C GLN A 71 -0.62 -0.55 -2.41
N PHE A 72 -1.60 -0.20 -3.22
CA PHE A 72 -1.40 0.26 -4.59
C PHE A 72 -1.39 1.78 -4.70
N GLU A 73 -0.55 2.30 -5.58
CA GLU A 73 -0.59 3.68 -6.02
C GLU A 73 -1.11 3.74 -7.45
N MET A 74 -1.96 4.72 -7.73
CA MET A 74 -2.54 4.90 -9.04
C MET A 74 -1.79 5.97 -9.84
N LEU A 75 -1.38 5.60 -11.05
CA LEU A 75 -0.86 6.54 -12.03
C LEU A 75 -1.93 6.73 -13.11
N LEU A 76 -2.62 7.86 -13.07
CA LEU A 76 -3.68 8.21 -14.02
C LEU A 76 -3.07 8.88 -15.24
N VAL A 77 -3.41 8.38 -16.43
CA VAL A 77 -3.07 9.04 -17.70
C VAL A 77 -4.36 9.59 -18.31
N ALA A 78 -4.48 10.90 -18.39
CA ALA A 78 -5.68 11.56 -18.84
C ALA A 78 -5.36 12.86 -19.61
N SER A 79 -6.36 13.44 -20.26
CA SER A 79 -6.20 14.76 -20.89
C SER A 79 -5.96 15.84 -19.82
N PRO A 80 -5.29 16.97 -20.17
CA PRO A 80 -5.02 18.04 -19.19
C PRO A 80 -6.28 18.58 -18.48
N GLY A 81 -7.41 18.59 -19.15
CA GLY A 81 -8.67 18.99 -18.54
C GLY A 81 -9.23 18.00 -17.52
N ASN A 82 -8.82 16.75 -17.60
CA ASN A 82 -9.25 15.68 -16.69
C ASN A 82 -8.25 15.40 -15.58
N CYS A 83 -7.01 15.88 -15.70
CA CYS A 83 -6.03 15.93 -14.62
C CYS A 83 -6.30 17.16 -13.75
N GLY A 84 -7.34 17.13 -12.94
CA GLY A 84 -7.67 18.25 -12.06
C GLY A 84 -6.69 18.43 -10.90
N GLU A 85 -6.69 19.60 -10.27
CA GLU A 85 -5.90 19.93 -9.07
C GLU A 85 -6.45 19.23 -7.82
N ARG A 86 -6.65 17.92 -7.89
CA ARG A 86 -7.11 17.17 -6.73
C ARG A 86 -5.95 16.48 -6.07
N ASP A 87 -5.62 16.90 -4.86
CA ASP A 87 -4.71 16.19 -3.98
C ASP A 87 -5.43 14.93 -3.44
N VAL A 88 -5.41 13.88 -4.22
CA VAL A 88 -5.91 12.57 -3.78
C VAL A 88 -4.71 11.73 -3.37
N GLU A 89 -4.75 11.16 -2.18
CA GLU A 89 -3.70 10.25 -1.71
C GLU A 89 -3.56 9.06 -2.66
N ASN A 90 -2.33 8.65 -2.90
CA ASN A 90 -2.00 7.51 -3.74
C ASN A 90 -2.43 7.67 -5.21
N LEU A 91 -2.57 8.90 -5.67
CA LEU A 91 -2.92 9.20 -7.07
C LEU A 91 -1.97 10.24 -7.65
N VAL A 92 -1.33 9.89 -8.76
CA VAL A 92 -0.54 10.82 -9.57
C VAL A 92 -1.15 10.87 -10.97
N CYS A 93 -1.29 12.07 -11.55
CA CYS A 93 -1.84 12.24 -12.88
C CYS A 93 -0.79 12.73 -13.86
N LEU A 94 -0.68 12.05 -15.01
CA LEU A 94 0.11 12.51 -16.15
C LEU A 94 -0.83 12.93 -17.27
N SER A 95 -0.61 14.11 -17.82
CA SER A 95 -1.43 14.62 -18.92
C SER A 95 -0.95 14.09 -20.27
N THR A 96 -1.91 13.90 -21.19
CA THR A 96 -1.60 13.57 -22.59
C THR A 96 -1.25 14.86 -23.38
N PRO A 97 -0.41 14.80 -24.41
CA PRO A 97 0.27 13.59 -24.93
C PRO A 97 1.30 13.04 -23.93
N LEU A 98 1.26 11.73 -23.72
CA LEU A 98 2.13 11.07 -22.76
C LEU A 98 3.56 11.02 -23.27
N LYS A 99 4.47 11.61 -22.48
CA LYS A 99 5.92 11.54 -22.76
C LYS A 99 6.50 10.32 -22.08
N ILE A 100 7.25 9.51 -22.82
CA ILE A 100 7.87 8.28 -22.33
C ILE A 100 8.75 8.56 -21.12
N ASN A 101 9.58 9.61 -21.17
CA ASN A 101 10.47 9.97 -20.07
C ASN A 101 9.70 10.35 -18.79
N GLU A 102 8.60 11.07 -18.91
CA GLU A 102 7.73 11.41 -17.78
C GLU A 102 7.10 10.17 -17.16
N LEU A 103 6.60 9.28 -18.00
CA LEU A 103 6.03 8.00 -17.55
C LEU A 103 7.06 7.19 -16.76
N LEU A 104 8.25 7.00 -17.31
CA LEU A 104 9.30 6.20 -16.69
C LEU A 104 9.78 6.81 -15.39
N GLN A 105 10.04 8.12 -15.36
CA GLN A 105 10.47 8.82 -14.15
C GLN A 105 9.40 8.75 -13.05
N THR A 106 8.14 8.89 -13.40
CA THR A 106 7.03 8.83 -12.46
C THR A 106 6.88 7.42 -11.89
N VAL A 107 6.94 6.39 -12.73
CA VAL A 107 6.87 5.00 -12.29
C VAL A 107 8.04 4.67 -11.37
N GLU A 108 9.26 5.06 -11.72
CA GLU A 108 10.45 4.86 -10.87
C GLU A 108 10.31 5.55 -9.51
N MET A 109 9.81 6.77 -9.50
CA MET A 109 9.55 7.51 -8.26
C MET A 109 8.53 6.78 -7.39
N MET A 110 7.43 6.31 -7.97
CA MET A 110 6.38 5.59 -7.26
C MET A 110 6.89 4.26 -6.72
N GLU A 111 7.65 3.51 -7.50
CA GLU A 111 8.29 2.26 -7.05
C GLU A 111 9.25 2.49 -5.89
N TYR A 112 10.05 3.53 -5.96
CA TYR A 112 10.96 3.92 -4.88
C TYR A 112 10.20 4.24 -3.60
N MET A 113 9.14 5.03 -3.70
CA MET A 113 8.29 5.38 -2.54
C MET A 113 7.62 4.17 -1.91
N ILE A 114 7.11 3.26 -2.72
CA ILE A 114 6.49 2.01 -2.24
C ILE A 114 7.52 1.14 -1.52
N THR A 115 8.69 0.96 -2.10
CA THR A 115 9.79 0.20 -1.50
C THR A 115 10.22 0.80 -0.17
N ARG A 116 10.33 2.12 -0.11
CA ARG A 116 10.68 2.84 1.12
C ARG A 116 9.63 2.67 2.21
N ARG A 117 8.36 2.73 1.88
CA ARG A 117 7.25 2.48 2.82
C ARG A 117 7.30 1.06 3.39
N ARG A 118 7.51 0.06 2.54
CA ARG A 118 7.65 -1.34 2.95
C ARG A 118 8.84 -1.53 3.88
N LYS A 119 9.97 -0.90 3.59
CA LYS A 119 11.16 -0.93 4.44
C LYS A 119 10.89 -0.30 5.81
N LYS A 120 10.24 0.85 5.87
CA LYS A 120 9.83 1.51 7.12
C LYS A 120 8.86 0.66 7.93
N ALA A 121 7.88 0.04 7.28
CA ALA A 121 6.91 -0.82 7.94
C ALA A 121 7.56 -2.06 8.57
N ARG A 122 8.62 -2.59 7.96
CA ARG A 122 9.39 -3.72 8.51
C ARG A 122 10.30 -3.31 9.66
N GLN A 123 10.78 -2.07 9.69
CA GLN A 123 11.70 -1.55 10.71
C GLN A 123 10.97 -0.98 11.93
N LYS A 124 9.72 -0.55 11.79
CA LYS A 124 8.91 -0.10 12.92
C LYS A 124 8.53 -1.29 13.79
N PRO A 125 8.89 -1.26 15.11
CA PRO A 125 8.31 -2.23 16.03
C PRO A 125 6.79 -2.09 15.99
N LYS A 126 6.08 -3.23 16.03
CA LYS A 126 4.61 -3.20 16.11
C LYS A 126 4.20 -2.34 17.30
N GLU A 127 3.54 -1.23 17.04
CA GLU A 127 2.91 -0.44 18.10
C GLU A 127 1.84 -1.31 18.74
N ARG A 128 1.91 -1.45 20.07
CA ARG A 128 0.87 -2.15 20.81
C ARG A 128 -0.40 -1.32 20.74
N SER A 129 -1.53 -1.97 20.51
CA SER A 129 -2.82 -1.29 20.55
C SER A 129 -3.08 -0.70 21.94
N GLU A 130 -3.91 0.34 22.03
CA GLU A 130 -4.32 0.92 23.33
C GLU A 130 -4.90 -0.13 24.26
N GLU A 131 -5.67 -1.07 23.74
CA GLU A 131 -6.27 -2.17 24.53
C GLU A 131 -5.20 -3.07 25.14
N GLU A 132 -4.16 -3.41 24.41
CA GLU A 132 -3.03 -4.21 24.91
C GLU A 132 -2.28 -3.45 26.01
N MET A 133 -2.04 -2.16 25.83
CA MET A 133 -1.40 -1.31 26.84
C MET A 133 -2.23 -1.20 28.12
N ASN A 134 -3.54 -1.08 28.01
CA ASN A 134 -4.46 -1.03 29.13
C ASN A 134 -4.50 -2.35 29.91
N LEU A 135 -4.52 -3.49 29.21
CA LEU A 135 -4.47 -4.82 29.83
C LEU A 135 -3.18 -5.02 30.63
N ILE A 136 -2.04 -4.61 30.11
CA ILE A 136 -0.76 -4.69 30.82
C ILE A 136 -0.77 -3.81 32.06
N SER A 137 -1.32 -2.61 31.96
CA SER A 137 -1.45 -1.66 33.07
C SER A 137 -2.34 -2.20 34.19
N GLU A 138 -3.49 -2.77 33.85
CA GLU A 138 -4.41 -3.40 34.81
C GLU A 138 -3.78 -4.62 35.49
N ALA A 139 -3.09 -5.48 34.74
CA ALA A 139 -2.40 -6.64 35.28
C ALA A 139 -1.30 -6.24 36.28
N LYS A 140 -0.54 -5.19 35.98
CA LYS A 140 0.46 -4.62 36.91
C LYS A 140 -0.18 -4.11 38.20
N ALA A 141 -1.27 -3.37 38.08
CA ALA A 141 -2.00 -2.83 39.21
C ALA A 141 -2.53 -3.94 40.14
N LEU A 142 -3.07 -5.01 39.57
CA LEU A 142 -3.52 -6.18 40.33
C LEU A 142 -2.40 -6.89 41.06
N LEU A 143 -1.26 -7.06 40.43
CA LEU A 143 -0.07 -7.66 41.06
C LEU A 143 0.46 -6.81 42.19
N MET A 144 0.49 -5.51 42.04
CA MET A 144 0.91 -4.57 43.08
C MET A 144 -0.01 -4.63 44.28
N GLU A 145 -1.30 -4.68 44.05
CA GLU A 145 -2.32 -4.69 45.09
C GLU A 145 -2.38 -6.02 45.88
N ARG A 146 -2.31 -7.14 45.18
CA ARG A 146 -2.42 -8.49 45.79
C ARG A 146 -1.17 -8.94 46.49
N ASN A 147 0.00 -8.58 46.01
CA ASN A 147 1.30 -9.08 46.48
C ASN A 147 2.18 -8.01 47.12
N ASN A 148 1.68 -6.79 47.30
CA ASN A 148 2.46 -5.63 47.78
C ASN A 148 3.76 -5.41 46.99
N LEU A 149 3.72 -5.66 45.68
CA LEU A 149 4.86 -5.46 44.79
C LEU A 149 4.95 -4.00 44.35
N THR A 150 6.18 -3.53 44.15
CA THR A 150 6.39 -2.25 43.46
C THR A 150 6.11 -2.41 41.97
N GLU A 151 5.92 -1.30 41.27
CA GLU A 151 5.69 -1.33 39.82
C GLU A 151 6.80 -2.09 39.08
N GLU A 152 8.03 -1.88 39.47
CA GLU A 152 9.20 -2.55 38.90
C GLU A 152 9.20 -4.07 39.15
N GLU A 153 8.84 -4.49 40.34
CA GLU A 153 8.71 -5.91 40.71
C GLU A 153 7.56 -6.58 39.97
N ALA A 154 6.42 -5.91 39.82
CA ALA A 154 5.29 -6.42 39.03
C ALA A 154 5.67 -6.62 37.58
N HIS A 155 6.38 -5.67 37.00
CA HIS A 155 6.86 -5.76 35.61
C HIS A 155 7.83 -6.92 35.42
N ARG A 156 8.77 -7.11 36.31
CA ARG A 156 9.72 -8.27 36.28
C ARG A 156 8.99 -9.59 36.41
N TYR A 157 8.01 -9.69 37.26
CA TYR A 157 7.19 -10.88 37.43
C TYR A 157 6.46 -11.24 36.16
N MET A 158 5.86 -10.27 35.49
CA MET A 158 5.16 -10.47 34.22
C MET A 158 6.11 -10.90 33.11
N GLN A 159 7.28 -10.27 33.02
CA GLN A 159 8.32 -10.65 32.04
C GLN A 159 8.82 -12.07 32.24
N LYS A 160 9.12 -12.45 33.47
CA LYS A 160 9.58 -13.79 33.81
C LYS A 160 8.55 -14.85 33.42
N ARG A 161 7.29 -14.62 33.72
CA ARG A 161 6.20 -15.54 33.40
C ARG A 161 5.98 -15.65 31.88
N SER A 162 6.11 -14.55 31.17
CA SER A 162 6.05 -14.53 29.70
C SER A 162 7.19 -15.33 29.07
N MET A 163 8.40 -15.21 29.58
CA MET A 163 9.56 -15.98 29.11
C MET A 163 9.43 -17.48 29.40
N ASP A 164 8.95 -17.84 30.58
CA ASP A 164 8.76 -19.24 30.99
C ASP A 164 7.69 -19.96 30.14
N ASN A 165 6.67 -19.23 29.72
CA ASN A 165 5.57 -19.76 28.91
C ASN A 165 5.76 -19.57 27.39
N GLY A 166 6.81 -18.87 26.96
CA GLY A 166 7.05 -18.55 25.54
C GLY A 166 6.01 -17.66 24.91
N THR A 167 5.23 -16.92 25.70
CA THR A 167 4.17 -16.00 25.23
C THR A 167 4.62 -14.55 25.42
N GLY A 168 4.01 -13.63 24.65
CA GLY A 168 4.24 -12.20 24.82
C GLY A 168 3.66 -11.64 26.13
N LEU A 169 3.93 -10.35 26.43
CA LEU A 169 3.48 -9.65 27.62
C LEU A 169 1.97 -9.37 27.69
N THR A 170 1.20 -9.79 26.73
CA THR A 170 -0.25 -9.63 26.69
C THR A 170 -1.00 -10.86 27.18
#